data_a745efbd67f090fdeaf3f1d4b3ed8582
#
_entry.id   a745efbd67f090fdeaf3f1d4b3ed8582
#
_cell.length_a   1.000
_cell.length_b   1.000
_cell.length_c   1.000
_cell.angle_alpha   90.00
_cell.angle_beta   90.00
_cell.angle_gamma   90.00
#
_symmetry.space_group_name_H-M   'P 1'
#
loop_
_entity.id
_entity.type
_entity.pdbx_description
1 polymer ?
#
loop_
_entity_poly.entity_id
_entity_poly.type
_entity_poly.pdbx_seq_one_letter_code
_entity_poly.pdbx_strand_id
1 'polypeptide(L)'
;LSTIGIIAIGWLSDRFGRRPVILTSIAGLGLDYILMALAPSLGWLFVGRVISGFTSASFATAAAYIADVTPIDERAKGFGMIGAAFGLGFVLGPALGGLLGTVNPRLPFWVSAALCLTNSMYGLFVLPESLPPERRSPRFSWSRANPLSSLRLLRSHPELFGLAGVTFLYYVAHEVLPSTFVLYTGYRYGWDTGTVGLTLALVGIC
;
A
#
# COMPACT_ATOMS: atom_id res chain seq x y z
N LEU A 1 -7.87 10.23 2.25
CA LEU A 1 -8.73 9.02 2.15
C LEU A 1 -8.03 7.78 2.69
N SER A 2 -6.75 7.56 2.37
CA SER A 2 -5.97 6.43 2.89
C SER A 2 -5.92 6.38 4.42
N THR A 3 -5.79 7.51 5.11
CA THR A 3 -5.75 7.55 6.58
C THR A 3 -7.04 7.03 7.22
N ILE A 4 -8.20 7.41 6.66
CA ILE A 4 -9.51 6.91 7.13
C ILE A 4 -9.63 5.41 6.84
N GLY A 5 -9.16 4.97 5.67
CA GLY A 5 -9.12 3.56 5.29
C GLY A 5 -8.25 2.72 6.23
N ILE A 6 -7.07 3.20 6.61
CA ILE A 6 -6.17 2.50 7.55
C ILE A 6 -6.84 2.30 8.92
N ILE A 7 -7.51 3.32 9.45
CA ILE A 7 -8.21 3.24 10.73
C ILE A 7 -9.38 2.25 10.65
N ALA A 8 -10.20 2.35 9.60
CA ALA A 8 -11.37 1.48 9.42
C ALA A 8 -10.97 0.01 9.22
N ILE A 9 -10.00 -0.25 8.35
CA ILE A 9 -9.52 -1.61 8.07
C ILE A 9 -8.74 -2.18 9.23
N GLY A 10 -7.94 -1.36 9.95
CA GLY A 10 -7.29 -1.78 11.18
C GLY A 10 -8.31 -2.31 12.21
N TRP A 11 -9.38 -1.56 12.45
CA TRP A 11 -10.45 -2.01 13.34
C TRP A 11 -11.18 -3.25 12.83
N LEU A 12 -11.50 -3.31 11.54
CA LEU A 12 -12.11 -4.50 10.93
C LEU A 12 -11.22 -5.73 11.13
N SER A 13 -9.93 -5.56 10.99
CA SER A 13 -8.92 -6.60 11.20
C SER A 13 -8.85 -7.06 12.67
N ASP A 14 -8.96 -6.12 13.62
CA ASP A 14 -9.00 -6.45 15.05
C ASP A 14 -10.33 -7.13 15.46
N ARG A 15 -11.40 -6.90 14.72
CA ARG A 15 -12.73 -7.46 15.02
C ARG A 15 -12.98 -8.79 14.34
N PHE A 16 -12.69 -8.90 13.05
CA PHE A 16 -13.04 -10.07 12.24
C PHE A 16 -11.88 -11.06 12.07
N GLY A 17 -10.67 -10.65 12.43
CA GLY A 17 -9.44 -11.40 12.22
C GLY A 17 -8.59 -10.81 11.09
N ARG A 18 -7.31 -11.16 11.10
CA ARG A 18 -6.32 -10.62 10.14
C ARG A 18 -6.54 -11.19 8.73
N ARG A 19 -6.71 -12.52 8.66
CA ARG A 19 -6.83 -13.25 7.40
C ARG A 19 -7.95 -12.74 6.50
N PRO A 20 -9.25 -12.69 6.93
CA PRO A 20 -10.33 -12.27 6.06
C PRO A 20 -10.14 -10.83 5.57
N VAL A 21 -9.61 -9.95 6.41
CA VAL A 21 -9.39 -8.54 6.04
C VAL A 21 -8.26 -8.40 5.02
N ILE A 22 -7.15 -9.13 5.17
CA ILE A 22 -6.07 -9.14 4.16
C ILE A 22 -6.60 -9.66 2.82
N LEU A 23 -7.29 -10.80 2.82
CA LEU A 23 -7.78 -11.42 1.59
C LEU A 23 -8.81 -10.55 0.87
N THR A 24 -9.78 -10.00 1.59
CA THR A 24 -10.80 -9.11 1.00
C THR A 24 -10.20 -7.79 0.51
N SER A 25 -9.20 -7.24 1.20
CA SER A 25 -8.51 -6.03 0.75
C SER A 25 -7.72 -6.26 -0.54
N ILE A 26 -6.99 -7.39 -0.63
CA ILE A 26 -6.23 -7.74 -1.85
C ILE A 26 -7.17 -8.06 -3.00
N ALA A 27 -8.27 -8.79 -2.76
CA ALA A 27 -9.29 -9.06 -3.77
C ALA A 27 -9.97 -7.76 -4.25
N GLY A 28 -10.32 -6.88 -3.31
CA GLY A 28 -10.87 -5.56 -3.60
C GLY A 28 -9.96 -4.71 -4.46
N LEU A 29 -8.65 -4.74 -4.17
CA LEU A 29 -7.64 -4.06 -4.99
C LEU A 29 -7.55 -4.67 -6.39
N GLY A 30 -7.63 -5.99 -6.52
CA GLY A 30 -7.66 -6.66 -7.82
C GLY A 30 -8.88 -6.27 -8.65
N LEU A 31 -10.05 -6.18 -8.04
CA LEU A 31 -11.28 -5.71 -8.69
C LEU A 31 -11.19 -4.23 -9.09
N ASP A 32 -10.58 -3.39 -8.26
CA ASP A 32 -10.32 -1.99 -8.57
C ASP A 32 -9.41 -1.84 -9.80
N TYR A 33 -8.36 -2.67 -9.93
CA TYR A 33 -7.53 -2.68 -11.13
C TYR A 33 -8.30 -3.10 -12.38
N ILE A 34 -9.26 -4.03 -12.30
CA ILE A 34 -10.16 -4.35 -13.41
C ILE A 34 -11.01 -3.14 -13.78
N LEU A 35 -11.58 -2.46 -12.79
CA LEU A 35 -12.35 -1.24 -12.99
C LEU A 35 -11.51 -0.17 -13.70
N MET A 36 -10.26 0.04 -13.27
CA MET A 36 -9.35 0.99 -13.92
C MET A 36 -8.97 0.56 -15.35
N ALA A 37 -8.77 -0.73 -15.60
CA ALA A 37 -8.49 -1.25 -16.95
C ALA A 37 -9.66 -1.02 -17.92
N LEU A 38 -10.88 -1.08 -17.42
CA LEU A 38 -12.12 -0.89 -18.19
C LEU A 38 -12.60 0.57 -18.22
N ALA A 39 -11.98 1.46 -17.45
CA ALA A 39 -12.43 2.83 -17.27
C ALA A 39 -12.60 3.58 -18.60
N PRO A 40 -13.80 4.08 -18.94
CA PRO A 40 -14.08 4.83 -20.17
C PRO A 40 -13.66 6.30 -20.08
N SER A 41 -13.44 6.81 -18.85
CA SER A 41 -13.12 8.23 -18.62
C SER A 41 -12.26 8.42 -17.37
N LEU A 42 -11.64 9.60 -17.25
CA LEU A 42 -10.84 10.00 -16.06
C LEU A 42 -11.65 9.96 -14.76
N GLY A 43 -12.97 10.22 -14.83
CA GLY A 43 -13.84 10.13 -13.65
C GLY A 43 -13.88 8.72 -13.05
N TRP A 44 -13.88 7.69 -13.88
CA TRP A 44 -13.80 6.30 -13.41
C TRP A 44 -12.45 5.96 -12.80
N LEU A 45 -11.36 6.50 -13.34
CA LEU A 45 -10.03 6.36 -12.71
C LEU A 45 -9.98 7.04 -11.34
N PHE A 46 -10.67 8.19 -11.17
CA PHE A 46 -10.79 8.83 -9.87
C PHE A 46 -11.57 7.98 -8.88
N VAL A 47 -12.68 7.37 -9.30
CA VAL A 47 -13.46 6.42 -8.46
C VAL A 47 -12.57 5.25 -8.03
N GLY A 48 -11.81 4.66 -8.94
CA GLY A 48 -10.83 3.62 -8.61
C GLY A 48 -9.82 4.10 -7.56
N ARG A 49 -9.28 5.31 -7.68
CA ARG A 49 -8.36 5.88 -6.67
C ARG A 49 -9.00 6.05 -5.29
N VAL A 50 -10.28 6.37 -5.23
CA VAL A 50 -11.02 6.41 -3.97
C VAL A 50 -11.15 5.01 -3.36
N ILE A 51 -11.51 4.02 -4.16
CA ILE A 51 -11.64 2.61 -3.72
C ILE A 51 -10.27 2.08 -3.26
N SER A 52 -9.21 2.26 -4.06
CA SER A 52 -7.87 1.81 -3.70
C SER A 52 -7.35 2.48 -2.43
N GLY A 53 -7.72 3.73 -2.17
CA GLY A 53 -7.39 4.43 -0.92
C GLY A 53 -7.99 3.74 0.32
N PHE A 54 -9.17 3.13 0.20
CA PHE A 54 -9.73 2.32 1.29
C PHE A 54 -9.10 0.93 1.37
N THR A 55 -8.81 0.28 0.25
CA THR A 55 -8.25 -1.09 0.24
C THR A 55 -6.75 -1.14 0.53
N SER A 56 -6.01 -0.04 0.35
CA SER A 56 -4.55 0.05 0.58
C SER A 56 -4.11 -0.16 2.03
N ALA A 57 -5.03 -0.18 2.98
CA ALA A 57 -4.74 -0.45 4.40
C ALA A 57 -4.34 -1.93 4.68
N SER A 58 -4.30 -2.79 3.68
CA SER A 58 -3.79 -4.15 3.78
C SER A 58 -2.34 -4.22 4.30
N PHE A 59 -1.51 -3.21 4.01
CA PHE A 59 -0.14 -3.13 4.51
C PHE A 59 -0.06 -3.08 6.04
N ALA A 60 -0.88 -2.25 6.69
CA ALA A 60 -0.93 -2.17 8.14
C ALA A 60 -1.42 -3.50 8.77
N THR A 61 -2.41 -4.15 8.14
CA THR A 61 -2.91 -5.45 8.57
C THR A 61 -1.86 -6.55 8.38
N ALA A 62 -1.10 -6.53 7.28
CA ALA A 62 0.00 -7.47 7.04
C ALA A 62 1.12 -7.30 8.07
N ALA A 63 1.49 -6.06 8.42
CA ALA A 63 2.45 -5.79 9.48
C ALA A 63 1.98 -6.31 10.84
N ALA A 64 0.70 -6.13 11.17
CA ALA A 64 0.10 -6.69 12.38
C ALA A 64 0.09 -8.23 12.34
N TYR A 65 -0.24 -8.84 11.20
CA TYR A 65 -0.18 -10.29 11.02
C TYR A 65 1.22 -10.85 11.29
N ILE A 66 2.26 -10.24 10.71
CA ILE A 66 3.65 -10.63 10.97
C ILE A 66 3.99 -10.50 12.46
N ALA A 67 3.56 -9.42 13.11
CA ALA A 67 3.78 -9.24 14.55
C ALA A 67 3.06 -10.30 15.41
N ASP A 68 1.91 -10.80 14.94
CA ASP A 68 1.14 -11.83 15.65
C ASP A 68 1.78 -13.22 15.52
N VAL A 69 2.36 -13.55 14.35
CA VAL A 69 2.90 -14.91 14.08
C VAL A 69 4.41 -15.03 14.33
N THR A 70 5.12 -13.91 14.55
CA THR A 70 6.57 -13.91 14.69
C THR A 70 6.99 -13.66 16.14
N PRO A 71 7.85 -14.48 16.74
CA PRO A 71 8.45 -14.23 18.04
C PRO A 71 9.14 -12.86 18.11
N ILE A 72 9.21 -12.26 19.30
CA ILE A 72 9.70 -10.87 19.48
C ILE A 72 11.13 -10.71 18.98
N ASP A 73 11.98 -11.67 19.21
CA ASP A 73 13.39 -11.72 18.78
C ASP A 73 13.57 -11.84 17.26
N GLU A 74 12.59 -12.40 16.54
CA GLU A 74 12.63 -12.57 15.08
C GLU A 74 11.84 -11.51 14.32
N ARG A 75 11.12 -10.62 14.99
CA ARG A 75 10.26 -9.59 14.35
C ARG A 75 11.03 -8.68 13.38
N ALA A 76 12.28 -8.34 13.73
CA ALA A 76 13.12 -7.51 12.85
C ALA A 76 13.32 -8.18 11.47
N LYS A 77 13.51 -9.50 11.43
CA LYS A 77 13.61 -10.28 10.19
C LYS A 77 12.28 -10.28 9.43
N GLY A 78 11.16 -10.50 10.12
CA GLY A 78 9.82 -10.47 9.50
C GLY A 78 9.52 -9.12 8.85
N PHE A 79 9.77 -8.01 9.55
CA PHE A 79 9.60 -6.66 8.99
C PHE A 79 10.62 -6.36 7.89
N GLY A 80 11.85 -6.86 7.99
CA GLY A 80 12.85 -6.76 6.94
C GLY A 80 12.41 -7.42 5.63
N MET A 81 11.71 -8.56 5.71
CA MET A 81 11.13 -9.23 4.53
C MET A 81 10.02 -8.40 3.87
N ILE A 82 9.17 -7.72 4.66
CA ILE A 82 8.17 -6.78 4.11
C ILE A 82 8.88 -5.62 3.39
N GLY A 83 9.92 -5.06 4.00
CA GLY A 83 10.73 -4.00 3.39
C GLY A 83 11.38 -4.45 2.08
N ALA A 84 11.97 -5.64 2.06
CA ALA A 84 12.56 -6.22 0.84
C ALA A 84 11.53 -6.45 -0.26
N ALA A 85 10.34 -6.97 0.08
CA ALA A 85 9.24 -7.14 -0.87
C ALA A 85 8.76 -5.79 -1.44
N PHE A 86 8.69 -4.76 -0.59
CA PHE A 86 8.35 -3.39 -1.02
C PHE A 86 9.42 -2.82 -1.96
N GLY A 87 10.70 -2.98 -1.62
CA GLY A 87 11.82 -2.56 -2.47
C GLY A 87 11.81 -3.24 -3.84
N LEU A 88 11.62 -4.57 -3.87
CA LEU A 88 11.47 -5.31 -5.13
C LEU A 88 10.28 -4.81 -5.94
N GLY A 89 9.14 -4.57 -5.29
CA GLY A 89 7.96 -4.00 -5.94
C GLY A 89 8.21 -2.62 -6.53
N PHE A 90 9.00 -1.79 -5.84
CA PHE A 90 9.36 -0.45 -6.29
C PHE A 90 10.30 -0.46 -7.51
N VAL A 91 11.14 -1.48 -7.65
CA VAL A 91 11.98 -1.69 -8.85
C VAL A 91 11.18 -2.30 -10.00
N LEU A 92 10.50 -3.41 -9.72
CA LEU A 92 9.79 -4.17 -10.76
C LEU A 92 8.51 -3.48 -11.25
N GLY A 93 7.82 -2.74 -10.36
CA GLY A 93 6.56 -2.06 -10.68
C GLY A 93 6.71 -1.08 -11.84
N PRO A 94 7.57 -0.04 -11.72
CA PRO A 94 7.80 0.92 -12.79
C PRO A 94 8.38 0.27 -14.06
N ALA A 95 9.29 -0.70 -13.94
CA ALA A 95 9.86 -1.40 -15.09
C ALA A 95 8.77 -2.13 -15.89
N LEU A 96 8.00 -2.99 -15.23
CA LEU A 96 6.92 -3.73 -15.87
C LEU A 96 5.80 -2.81 -16.34
N GLY A 97 5.42 -1.84 -15.51
CA GLY A 97 4.38 -0.87 -15.84
C GLY A 97 4.75 -0.03 -17.07
N GLY A 98 5.99 0.43 -17.15
CA GLY A 98 6.52 1.16 -18.30
C GLY A 98 6.55 0.31 -19.57
N LEU A 99 7.14 -0.89 -19.51
CA LEU A 99 7.22 -1.81 -20.65
C LEU A 99 5.84 -2.25 -21.17
N LEU A 100 4.95 -2.63 -20.27
CA LEU A 100 3.58 -3.00 -20.64
C LEU A 100 2.79 -1.79 -21.18
N GLY A 101 3.04 -0.62 -20.62
CA GLY A 101 2.41 0.64 -21.01
C GLY A 101 2.78 1.09 -22.43
N THR A 102 3.96 0.71 -22.95
CA THR A 102 4.33 0.99 -24.36
C THR A 102 3.48 0.18 -25.34
N VAL A 103 3.06 -1.04 -24.96
CA VAL A 103 2.21 -1.89 -25.79
C VAL A 103 0.75 -1.43 -25.71
N ASN A 104 0.24 -1.25 -24.51
CA ASN A 104 -1.11 -0.73 -24.27
C ASN A 104 -1.18 -0.10 -22.87
N PRO A 105 -1.66 1.14 -22.74
CA PRO A 105 -1.78 1.82 -21.42
C PRO A 105 -2.64 1.10 -20.39
N ARG A 106 -3.50 0.18 -20.82
CA ARG A 106 -4.39 -0.61 -19.94
C ARG A 106 -3.78 -1.92 -19.47
N LEU A 107 -2.75 -2.44 -20.17
CA LEU A 107 -2.09 -3.71 -19.81
C LEU A 107 -1.55 -3.75 -18.38
N PRO A 108 -0.88 -2.72 -17.86
CA PRO A 108 -0.40 -2.72 -16.48
C PRO A 108 -1.52 -2.99 -15.47
N PHE A 109 -2.71 -2.43 -15.69
CA PHE A 109 -3.86 -2.65 -14.80
C PHE A 109 -4.36 -4.09 -14.86
N TRP A 110 -4.43 -4.70 -16.05
CA TRP A 110 -4.81 -6.12 -16.19
C TRP A 110 -3.82 -7.05 -15.51
N VAL A 111 -2.51 -6.81 -15.68
CA VAL A 111 -1.47 -7.62 -15.01
C VAL A 111 -1.54 -7.44 -13.49
N SER A 112 -1.72 -6.21 -13.00
CA SER A 112 -1.87 -5.95 -11.57
C SER A 112 -3.12 -6.62 -11.01
N ALA A 113 -4.25 -6.60 -11.74
CA ALA A 113 -5.47 -7.29 -11.35
C ALA A 113 -5.24 -8.81 -11.23
N ALA A 114 -4.62 -9.41 -12.24
CA ALA A 114 -4.30 -10.84 -12.23
C ALA A 114 -3.40 -11.23 -11.06
N LEU A 115 -2.35 -10.44 -10.79
CA LEU A 115 -1.45 -10.67 -9.65
C LEU A 115 -2.17 -10.55 -8.31
N CYS A 116 -2.99 -9.52 -8.10
CA CYS A 116 -3.75 -9.35 -6.86
C CYS A 116 -4.76 -10.48 -6.64
N LEU A 117 -5.53 -10.85 -7.66
CA LEU A 117 -6.51 -11.92 -7.54
C LEU A 117 -5.86 -13.28 -7.32
N THR A 118 -4.77 -13.58 -8.05
CA THR A 118 -3.98 -14.80 -7.83
C THR A 118 -3.40 -14.84 -6.42
N ASN A 119 -2.86 -13.72 -5.93
CA ASN A 119 -2.34 -13.63 -4.56
C ASN A 119 -3.44 -13.81 -3.52
N SER A 120 -4.63 -13.21 -3.72
CA SER A 120 -5.77 -13.42 -2.83
C SER A 120 -6.22 -14.89 -2.83
N MET A 121 -6.27 -15.52 -4.01
CA MET A 121 -6.61 -16.93 -4.13
C MET A 121 -5.57 -17.82 -3.46
N TYR A 122 -4.27 -17.58 -3.68
CA TYR A 122 -3.20 -18.27 -2.97
C TYR A 122 -3.34 -18.14 -1.45
N GLY A 123 -3.60 -16.92 -0.97
CA GLY A 123 -3.80 -16.65 0.46
C GLY A 123 -5.01 -17.38 1.06
N LEU A 124 -6.07 -17.64 0.27
CA LEU A 124 -7.21 -18.44 0.73
C LEU A 124 -6.81 -19.87 1.16
N PHE A 125 -5.81 -20.47 0.49
CA PHE A 125 -5.37 -21.84 0.77
C PHE A 125 -4.20 -21.89 1.76
N VAL A 126 -3.34 -20.88 1.79
CA VAL A 126 -2.06 -20.93 2.49
C VAL A 126 -2.03 -20.08 3.77
N LEU A 127 -2.80 -18.97 3.82
CA LEU A 127 -2.73 -18.02 4.93
C LEU A 127 -3.62 -18.51 6.10
N PRO A 128 -3.06 -18.91 7.27
CA PRO A 128 -3.85 -19.20 8.46
C PRO A 128 -4.33 -17.91 9.14
N GLU A 129 -5.31 -18.04 10.04
CA GLU A 129 -5.71 -16.90 10.87
C GLU A 129 -4.69 -16.69 12.00
N SER A 130 -4.22 -15.46 12.18
CA SER A 130 -3.24 -15.14 13.24
C SER A 130 -3.88 -14.58 14.51
N LEU A 131 -5.13 -14.07 14.42
CA LEU A 131 -5.81 -13.46 15.55
C LEU A 131 -6.92 -14.38 16.08
N PRO A 132 -6.68 -15.13 17.21
CA PRO A 132 -7.68 -15.99 17.80
C PRO A 132 -8.91 -15.21 18.25
N PRO A 133 -10.12 -15.82 18.26
CA PRO A 133 -11.37 -15.16 18.62
C PRO A 133 -11.33 -14.46 19.98
N GLU A 134 -10.60 -15.00 20.94
CA GLU A 134 -10.48 -14.50 22.33
C GLU A 134 -9.72 -13.18 22.40
N ARG A 135 -8.85 -12.90 21.42
CA ARG A 135 -8.04 -11.67 21.32
C ARG A 135 -8.68 -10.60 20.45
N ARG A 136 -9.82 -10.90 19.81
CA ARG A 136 -10.52 -9.96 18.94
C ARG A 136 -11.16 -8.83 19.75
N SER A 137 -11.10 -7.62 19.23
CA SER A 137 -11.70 -6.45 19.87
C SER A 137 -13.19 -6.33 19.52
N PRO A 138 -14.13 -6.51 20.48
CA PRO A 138 -15.57 -6.50 20.17
C PRO A 138 -16.12 -5.11 19.89
N ARG A 139 -15.44 -4.04 20.32
CA ARG A 139 -15.95 -2.66 20.25
C ARG A 139 -14.95 -1.71 19.59
N PHE A 140 -15.46 -0.91 18.65
CA PHE A 140 -14.72 0.21 18.10
C PHE A 140 -14.54 1.29 19.15
N SER A 141 -13.31 1.72 19.36
CA SER A 141 -13.00 2.81 20.31
C SER A 141 -12.48 4.02 19.53
N TRP A 142 -13.30 5.05 19.40
CA TRP A 142 -12.93 6.32 18.80
C TRP A 142 -11.70 6.96 19.48
N SER A 143 -11.52 6.73 20.76
CA SER A 143 -10.36 7.26 21.50
C SER A 143 -9.04 6.63 21.04
N ARG A 144 -9.05 5.34 20.66
CA ARG A 144 -7.87 4.64 20.11
C ARG A 144 -7.67 4.93 18.63
N ALA A 145 -8.74 5.15 17.89
CA ALA A 145 -8.74 5.43 16.46
C ALA A 145 -8.46 6.91 16.11
N ASN A 146 -8.44 7.79 17.13
CA ASN A 146 -8.28 9.22 16.92
C ASN A 146 -6.81 9.58 16.59
N PRO A 147 -6.51 10.02 15.35
CA PRO A 147 -5.16 10.43 14.95
C PRO A 147 -4.62 11.62 15.76
N LEU A 148 -5.53 12.41 16.38
CA LEU A 148 -5.13 13.52 17.26
C LEU A 148 -4.50 13.03 18.56
N SER A 149 -4.74 11.77 18.96
CA SER A 149 -4.05 11.17 20.12
C SER A 149 -2.54 11.03 19.87
N SER A 150 -2.13 10.78 18.63
CA SER A 150 -0.73 10.72 18.21
C SER A 150 -0.05 12.09 18.30
N LEU A 151 -0.78 13.17 18.00
CA LEU A 151 -0.29 14.54 18.18
C LEU A 151 -0.08 14.89 19.66
N ARG A 152 -0.92 14.36 20.54
CA ARG A 152 -0.74 14.54 22.00
C ARG A 152 0.53 13.83 22.48
N LEU A 153 0.77 12.60 21.99
CA LEU A 153 2.01 11.86 22.28
C LEU A 153 3.24 12.61 21.77
N LEU A 154 3.15 13.15 20.55
CA LEU A 154 4.23 13.96 19.96
C LEU A 154 4.55 15.22 20.82
N ARG A 155 3.51 15.88 21.35
CA ARG A 155 3.67 17.05 22.23
C ARG A 155 4.29 16.72 23.58
N SER A 156 4.08 15.51 24.10
CA SER A 156 4.65 15.07 25.39
C SER A 156 6.13 14.69 25.31
N HIS A 157 6.70 14.54 24.11
CA HIS A 157 8.09 14.13 23.87
C HIS A 157 8.73 15.06 22.82
N PRO A 158 9.41 16.15 23.24
CA PRO A 158 10.00 17.12 22.30
C PRO A 158 10.95 16.51 21.26
N GLU A 159 11.67 15.45 21.65
CA GLU A 159 12.60 14.72 20.78
C GLU A 159 11.85 14.07 19.60
N LEU A 160 10.65 13.52 19.85
CA LEU A 160 9.81 12.91 18.80
C LEU A 160 9.26 13.98 17.84
N PHE A 161 9.05 15.20 18.32
CA PHE A 161 8.55 16.28 17.48
C PHE A 161 9.56 16.67 16.40
N GLY A 162 10.86 16.79 16.75
CA GLY A 162 11.92 17.06 15.80
C GLY A 162 12.05 15.94 14.76
N LEU A 163 12.05 14.67 15.22
CA LEU A 163 12.12 13.50 14.34
C LEU A 163 10.91 13.42 13.40
N ALA A 164 9.71 13.71 13.89
CA ALA A 164 8.50 13.74 13.09
C ALA A 164 8.56 14.85 12.02
N GLY A 165 9.13 16.01 12.34
CA GLY A 165 9.36 17.11 11.39
C GLY A 165 10.30 16.69 10.26
N VAL A 166 11.42 16.07 10.59
CA VAL A 166 12.36 15.53 9.59
C VAL A 166 11.69 14.47 8.71
N THR A 167 10.97 13.55 9.33
CA THR A 167 10.24 12.49 8.61
C THR A 167 9.17 13.08 7.69
N PHE A 168 8.44 14.08 8.15
CA PHE A 168 7.46 14.79 7.32
C PHE A 168 8.10 15.44 6.09
N LEU A 169 9.18 16.20 6.28
CA LEU A 169 9.91 16.83 5.17
C LEU A 169 10.49 15.80 4.19
N TYR A 170 11.00 14.69 4.72
CA TYR A 170 11.49 13.58 3.90
C TYR A 170 10.37 13.02 3.01
N TYR A 171 9.19 12.73 3.56
CA TYR A 171 8.06 12.21 2.78
C TYR A 171 7.52 13.22 1.79
N VAL A 172 7.47 14.51 2.14
CA VAL A 172 7.09 15.57 1.18
C VAL A 172 8.05 15.60 0.00
N ALA A 173 9.36 15.56 0.25
CA ALA A 173 10.36 15.53 -0.81
C ALA A 173 10.27 14.24 -1.65
N HIS A 174 10.05 13.10 -1.01
CA HIS A 174 9.94 11.80 -1.67
C HIS A 174 8.73 11.71 -2.61
N GLU A 175 7.60 12.31 -2.24
CA GLU A 175 6.36 12.30 -3.06
C GLU A 175 6.48 13.13 -4.35
N VAL A 176 7.45 14.02 -4.45
CA VAL A 176 7.70 14.80 -5.69
C VAL A 176 8.06 13.87 -6.85
N LEU A 177 8.86 12.83 -6.60
CA LEU A 177 9.31 11.92 -7.65
C LEU A 177 8.14 11.17 -8.33
N PRO A 178 7.30 10.41 -7.61
CA PRO A 178 6.20 9.68 -8.25
C PRO A 178 5.09 10.59 -8.80
N SER A 179 4.90 11.78 -8.24
CA SER A 179 3.80 12.66 -8.62
C SER A 179 4.11 13.53 -9.84
N THR A 180 5.34 13.98 -10.01
CA THR A 180 5.70 14.96 -11.04
C THR A 180 6.66 14.44 -12.10
N PHE A 181 7.48 13.43 -11.79
CA PHE A 181 8.56 12.96 -12.65
C PHE A 181 8.07 12.52 -14.03
N VAL A 182 6.99 11.74 -14.10
CA VAL A 182 6.43 11.23 -15.36
C VAL A 182 5.97 12.38 -16.25
N LEU A 183 5.25 13.34 -15.68
CA LEU A 183 4.75 14.50 -16.43
C LEU A 183 5.87 15.43 -16.87
N TYR A 184 6.85 15.67 -16.00
CA TYR A 184 7.99 16.52 -16.28
C TYR A 184 8.88 15.95 -17.38
N THR A 185 9.22 14.67 -17.31
CA THR A 185 10.07 14.02 -18.30
C THR A 185 9.38 13.88 -19.66
N GLY A 186 8.09 13.61 -19.68
CA GLY A 186 7.28 13.62 -20.89
C GLY A 186 7.24 15.02 -21.53
N TYR A 187 6.96 16.07 -20.74
CA TYR A 187 6.91 17.44 -21.24
C TYR A 187 8.27 17.98 -21.67
N ARG A 188 9.32 17.78 -20.86
CA ARG A 188 10.64 18.39 -21.07
C ARG A 188 11.51 17.66 -22.06
N TYR A 189 11.46 16.32 -22.06
CA TYR A 189 12.37 15.46 -22.82
C TYR A 189 11.66 14.58 -23.85
N GLY A 190 10.32 14.57 -23.89
CA GLY A 190 9.56 13.71 -24.80
C GLY A 190 9.71 12.21 -24.49
N TRP A 191 10.03 11.85 -23.24
CA TRP A 191 10.23 10.46 -22.86
C TRP A 191 8.91 9.68 -22.94
N ASP A 192 9.00 8.49 -23.49
CA ASP A 192 7.90 7.53 -23.51
C ASP A 192 7.75 6.79 -22.17
N THR A 193 6.66 6.07 -22.00
CA THR A 193 6.35 5.33 -20.76
C THR A 193 7.40 4.26 -20.44
N GLY A 194 8.01 3.65 -21.45
CA GLY A 194 9.07 2.65 -21.29
C GLY A 194 10.33 3.26 -20.70
N THR A 195 10.82 4.36 -21.26
CA THR A 195 12.00 5.09 -20.79
C THR A 195 11.80 5.58 -19.35
N VAL A 196 10.63 6.15 -19.06
CA VAL A 196 10.28 6.60 -17.70
C VAL A 196 10.26 5.43 -16.71
N GLY A 197 9.63 4.31 -17.09
CA GLY A 197 9.55 3.12 -16.25
C GLY A 197 10.92 2.51 -15.93
N LEU A 198 11.80 2.40 -16.93
CA LEU A 198 13.17 1.91 -16.73
C LEU A 198 14.01 2.86 -15.85
N THR A 199 13.86 4.17 -16.05
CA THR A 199 14.56 5.15 -15.22
C THR A 199 14.12 5.07 -13.75
N LEU A 200 12.82 4.96 -13.48
CA LEU A 200 12.31 4.77 -12.13
C LEU A 200 12.76 3.44 -11.50
N ALA A 201 12.86 2.38 -12.31
CA ALA A 201 13.42 1.12 -11.84
C ALA A 201 14.90 1.25 -11.44
N LEU A 202 15.71 1.97 -12.22
CA LEU A 202 17.10 2.28 -11.85
C LEU A 202 17.21 3.08 -10.57
N VAL A 203 16.35 4.08 -10.38
CA VAL A 203 16.27 4.84 -9.11
C VAL A 203 15.91 3.94 -7.93
N GLY A 204 15.08 2.90 -8.16
CA GLY A 204 14.72 1.93 -7.12
C GLY A 204 15.85 0.96 -6.73
N ILE A 205 16.88 0.82 -7.57
CA ILE A 205 18.06 -0.03 -7.31
C ILE A 205 19.13 0.74 -6.49
N CYS A 206 19.20 2.06 -6.65
CA CYS A 206 20.16 2.93 -5.93
C CYS A 206 19.69 3.31 -4.54
#